data_eaab6854c17ca88783ab1ab8625abf5f
#
_entry.id   eaab6854c17ca88783ab1ab8625abf5f
#
_cell.length_a   1.000
_cell.length_b   1.000
_cell.length_c   1.000
_cell.angle_alpha   90.00
_cell.angle_beta   90.00
_cell.angle_gamma   90.00
#
_symmetry.space_group_name_H-M   'P 1'
#
loop_
_entity.id
_entity.type
_entity.pdbx_description
1 polymer ?
#
loop_
_entity_poly.entity_id
_entity_poly.type
_entity_poly.pdbx_seq_one_letter_code
_entity_poly.pdbx_strand_id
1 'polypeptide(L)'
;TPTGSTGYSLSCNGPVISPNSKNFIITPIAPHNLNARPMVIPDDTFIELEVDSREKSFLISLDSRITSVPKDTKIYIEKSPFTIKSIIPANQSFLTTLRTKLLWGEDTRNGSNI
;
A
#
# COMPACT_ATOMS: atom_id res chain seq x y z
N THR A 1 2.20 3.12 2.14
CA THR A 1 1.87 3.96 3.31
C THR A 1 0.66 3.38 4.05
N PRO A 2 0.45 3.70 5.34
CA PRO A 2 -0.73 3.23 6.07
C PRO A 2 -2.05 3.62 5.39
N THR A 3 -2.19 4.85 4.93
CA THR A 3 -3.37 5.31 4.17
C THR A 3 -3.55 4.53 2.87
N GLY A 4 -2.47 4.22 2.16
CA GLY A 4 -2.49 3.44 0.92
C GLY A 4 -2.72 1.94 1.12
N SER A 5 -2.68 1.43 2.35
CA SER A 5 -2.84 0.00 2.63
C SER A 5 -4.21 -0.54 2.23
N THR A 6 -5.25 0.29 2.25
CA THR A 6 -6.61 -0.05 1.80
C THR A 6 -6.88 0.28 0.33
N GLY A 7 -5.87 0.74 -0.40
CA GLY A 7 -5.92 0.97 -1.85
C GLY A 7 -5.42 -0.24 -2.65
N TYR A 8 -4.58 0.01 -3.65
CA TYR A 8 -4.06 -1.04 -4.54
C TYR A 8 -3.25 -2.12 -3.81
N SER A 9 -2.56 -1.76 -2.72
CA SER A 9 -1.87 -2.72 -1.85
C SER A 9 -2.80 -3.82 -1.34
N LEU A 10 -4.04 -3.49 -0.99
CA LEU A 10 -5.05 -4.45 -0.57
C LEU A 10 -5.37 -5.46 -1.70
N SER A 11 -5.51 -4.98 -2.93
CA SER A 11 -5.73 -5.82 -4.12
C SER A 11 -4.56 -6.78 -4.39
N CYS A 12 -3.39 -6.46 -3.90
CA CYS A 12 -2.18 -7.29 -3.98
C CYS A 12 -1.94 -8.13 -2.71
N ASN A 13 -2.97 -8.36 -1.89
CA ASN A 13 -2.91 -9.08 -0.61
C ASN A 13 -2.00 -8.41 0.44
N GLY A 14 -1.84 -7.10 0.38
CA GLY A 14 -1.18 -6.32 1.42
C GLY A 14 -2.02 -6.24 2.69
N PRO A 15 -1.38 -6.05 3.86
CA PRO A 15 -2.10 -5.92 5.13
C PRO A 15 -2.80 -4.57 5.22
N VAL A 16 -3.91 -4.54 5.95
CA VAL A 16 -4.55 -3.29 6.39
C VAL A 16 -3.76 -2.74 7.57
N ILE A 17 -3.30 -1.50 7.45
CA ILE A 17 -2.49 -0.83 8.48
C ILE A 17 -3.27 0.35 9.06
N SER A 18 -3.20 0.51 10.39
CA SER A 18 -3.80 1.67 11.06
C SER A 18 -3.25 2.99 10.51
N PRO A 19 -4.08 3.99 10.22
CA PRO A 19 -3.65 5.27 9.65
C PRO A 19 -2.60 6.03 10.48
N ASN A 20 -2.59 5.79 11.79
CA ASN A 20 -1.66 6.44 12.72
C ASN A 20 -0.30 5.73 12.83
N SER A 21 -0.14 4.59 12.16
CA SER A 21 1.12 3.86 12.14
C SER A 21 2.16 4.57 11.30
N LYS A 22 3.42 4.46 11.69
CA LYS A 22 4.56 5.06 10.99
C LYS A 22 5.33 3.99 10.23
N ASN A 23 4.74 3.54 9.11
CA ASN A 23 5.28 2.40 8.36
C ASN A 23 5.22 2.62 6.85
N PHE A 24 6.15 1.97 6.14
CA PHE A 24 6.03 1.63 4.74
C PHE A 24 5.59 0.18 4.58
N ILE A 25 4.92 -0.11 3.48
CA ILE A 25 4.52 -1.46 3.10
C ILE A 25 5.10 -1.74 1.71
N ILE A 26 5.87 -2.82 1.61
CA ILE A 26 6.37 -3.34 0.34
C ILE A 26 5.55 -4.58 0.01
N THR A 27 4.75 -4.49 -1.04
CA THR A 27 3.83 -5.56 -1.44
C THR A 27 4.23 -6.09 -2.81
N PRO A 28 4.67 -7.37 -2.93
CA PRO A 28 4.94 -7.99 -4.21
C PRO A 28 3.65 -8.10 -5.05
N ILE A 29 3.77 -7.83 -6.35
CA ILE A 29 2.67 -7.97 -7.32
C ILE A 29 2.94 -9.18 -8.19
N ALA A 30 2.09 -10.20 -8.11
CA ALA A 30 2.20 -11.44 -8.86
C ALA A 30 3.61 -12.07 -8.82
N PRO A 31 4.21 -12.30 -7.64
CA PRO A 31 5.54 -12.87 -7.54
C PRO A 31 5.58 -14.32 -8.01
N HIS A 32 6.65 -14.73 -8.67
CA HIS A 32 6.90 -16.13 -8.97
C HIS A 32 7.21 -16.96 -7.72
N ASN A 33 7.82 -16.34 -6.73
CA ASN A 33 8.12 -16.98 -5.45
C ASN A 33 6.87 -17.05 -4.60
N LEU A 34 6.35 -18.26 -4.36
CA LEU A 34 5.16 -18.51 -3.54
C LEU A 34 5.35 -18.11 -2.06
N ASN A 35 6.57 -17.94 -1.60
CA ASN A 35 6.90 -17.51 -0.24
C ASN A 35 7.01 -15.99 -0.09
N ALA A 36 6.96 -15.24 -1.20
CA ALA A 36 6.99 -13.79 -1.13
C ALA A 36 5.75 -13.27 -0.38
N ARG A 37 5.98 -12.45 0.62
CA ARG A 37 4.93 -11.85 1.46
C ARG A 37 5.13 -10.34 1.53
N PRO A 38 4.07 -9.57 1.71
CA PRO A 38 4.19 -8.17 2.02
C PRO A 38 5.04 -7.94 3.26
N MET A 39 5.88 -6.93 3.22
CA MET A 39 6.77 -6.56 4.33
C MET A 39 6.40 -5.17 4.83
N VAL A 40 6.25 -5.04 6.14
CA VAL A 40 6.00 -3.77 6.82
C VAL A 40 7.29 -3.34 7.50
N ILE A 41 7.74 -2.13 7.20
CA ILE A 41 8.98 -1.54 7.74
C ILE A 41 8.71 -0.15 8.30
N PRO A 42 9.54 0.38 9.23
CA PRO A 42 9.40 1.74 9.71
C PRO A 42 9.50 2.78 8.59
N ASP A 43 8.76 3.90 8.72
CA ASP A 43 8.71 4.95 7.68
C ASP A 43 9.92 5.91 7.68
N ASP A 44 10.83 5.75 8.64
CA ASP A 44 12.15 6.38 8.68
C ASP A 44 13.23 5.59 7.92
N THR A 45 12.85 4.46 7.33
CA THR A 45 13.72 3.63 6.50
C THR A 45 13.91 4.29 5.13
N PHE A 46 15.17 4.40 4.72
CA PHE A 46 15.52 4.76 3.34
C PHE A 46 15.54 3.49 2.48
N ILE A 47 14.78 3.50 1.38
CA ILE A 47 14.66 2.34 0.50
C ILE A 47 15.36 2.66 -0.82
N GLU A 48 16.29 1.81 -1.23
CA GLU A 48 16.88 1.82 -2.56
C GLU A 48 16.40 0.58 -3.33
N LEU A 49 15.89 0.78 -4.54
CA LEU A 49 15.44 -0.28 -5.43
C LEU A 49 16.26 -0.28 -6.71
N GLU A 50 16.70 -1.46 -7.10
CA GLU A 50 17.29 -1.73 -8.40
C GLU A 50 16.41 -2.75 -9.14
N VAL A 51 16.18 -2.52 -10.43
CA VAL A 51 15.36 -3.42 -11.26
C VAL A 51 16.26 -4.17 -12.22
N ASP A 52 16.30 -5.49 -12.05
CA ASP A 52 16.91 -6.39 -13.04
C ASP A 52 15.87 -6.75 -14.11
N SER A 53 16.14 -6.40 -15.35
CA SER A 53 15.24 -6.61 -16.47
C SER A 53 16.01 -6.96 -17.74
N ARG A 54 15.42 -7.82 -18.55
CA ARG A 54 15.91 -8.10 -19.92
C ARG A 54 15.62 -6.93 -20.86
N GLU A 55 14.61 -6.15 -20.57
CA GLU A 55 14.24 -4.97 -21.33
C GLU A 55 15.19 -3.79 -21.04
N LYS A 56 15.27 -2.86 -21.99
CA LYS A 56 16.12 -1.66 -21.84
C LYS A 56 15.54 -0.62 -20.89
N SER A 57 14.26 -0.72 -20.58
CA SER A 57 13.53 0.21 -19.70
C SER A 57 12.45 -0.53 -18.92
N PHE A 58 12.01 0.06 -17.82
CA PHE A 58 10.87 -0.40 -17.03
C PHE A 58 9.93 0.76 -16.70
N LEU A 59 8.72 0.42 -16.30
CA LEU A 59 7.69 1.42 -15.95
C LEU A 59 7.65 1.64 -14.45
N ILE A 60 7.59 2.91 -14.06
CA ILE A 60 7.26 3.33 -12.69
C ILE A 60 5.88 3.96 -12.72
N SER A 61 5.00 3.48 -11.84
CA SER A 61 3.69 4.09 -11.60
C SER A 61 3.68 4.80 -10.25
N LEU A 62 3.37 6.09 -10.27
CA LEU A 62 3.21 6.93 -9.08
C LEU A 62 1.76 7.41 -9.06
N ASP A 63 0.89 6.64 -8.38
CA ASP A 63 -0.55 6.79 -8.44
C ASP A 63 -1.07 6.77 -9.89
N SER A 64 -1.57 7.88 -10.39
CA SER A 64 -2.10 8.00 -11.77
C SER A 64 -1.04 8.33 -12.83
N ARG A 65 0.22 8.53 -12.45
CA ARG A 65 1.31 8.90 -13.36
C ARG A 65 2.19 7.70 -13.65
N ILE A 66 2.43 7.43 -14.93
CA ILE A 66 3.29 6.33 -15.40
C ILE A 66 4.46 6.95 -16.16
N THR A 67 5.66 6.51 -15.82
CA THR A 67 6.90 6.96 -16.47
C THR A 67 7.76 5.75 -16.83
N SER A 68 8.31 5.76 -18.04
CA SER A 68 9.34 4.77 -18.45
C SER A 68 10.72 5.30 -18.08
N VAL A 69 11.52 4.46 -17.45
CA VAL A 69 12.89 4.79 -17.04
C VAL A 69 13.87 3.74 -17.54
N PRO A 70 15.14 4.11 -17.83
CA PRO A 70 16.18 3.17 -18.22
C PRO A 70 16.40 2.08 -17.16
N LYS A 71 16.77 0.86 -17.58
CA LYS A 71 16.96 -0.29 -16.68
C LYS A 71 17.97 -0.07 -15.55
N ASP A 72 18.98 0.76 -15.80
CA ASP A 72 20.05 1.03 -14.83
C ASP A 72 19.67 2.15 -13.83
N THR A 73 18.41 2.60 -13.84
CA THR A 73 17.93 3.64 -12.94
C THR A 73 17.73 3.07 -11.54
N LYS A 74 18.38 3.69 -10.55
CA LYS A 74 18.10 3.43 -9.13
C LYS A 74 16.92 4.26 -8.67
N ILE A 75 16.03 3.64 -7.90
CA ILE A 75 14.86 4.29 -7.33
C ILE A 75 15.09 4.44 -5.84
N TYR A 76 14.89 5.66 -5.33
CA TYR A 76 15.00 5.97 -3.92
C TYR A 76 13.63 6.36 -3.39
N ILE A 77 13.26 5.75 -2.25
CA ILE A 77 11.99 6.04 -1.57
C ILE A 77 12.29 6.45 -0.15
N GLU A 78 11.81 7.61 0.22
CA GLU A 78 11.92 8.16 1.56
C GLU A 78 10.62 8.86 1.97
N LYS A 79 10.44 9.06 3.26
CA LYS A 79 9.32 9.81 3.79
C LYS A 79 9.44 11.29 3.44
N SER A 80 8.34 11.85 2.93
CA SER A 80 8.27 13.29 2.68
C SER A 80 8.47 14.10 3.98
N PRO A 81 9.22 15.23 3.92
CA PRO A 81 9.40 16.12 5.07
C PRO A 81 8.12 16.88 5.45
N PHE A 82 7.07 16.82 4.63
CA PHE A 82 5.79 17.48 4.88
C PHE A 82 4.64 16.47 4.91
N THR A 83 3.52 16.89 5.49
CA THR A 83 2.28 16.10 5.57
C THR A 83 1.14 16.82 4.88
N ILE A 84 0.19 16.04 4.34
CA ILE A 84 -1.07 16.55 3.82
C ILE A 84 -2.14 16.31 4.88
N LYS A 85 -2.92 17.36 5.18
CA LYS A 85 -4.05 17.26 6.11
C LYS A 85 -5.31 16.91 5.33
N SER A 86 -6.05 15.93 5.82
CA SER A 86 -7.37 15.57 5.31
C SER A 86 -8.45 15.89 6.35
N ILE A 87 -9.64 16.24 5.87
CA ILE A 87 -10.80 16.49 6.73
C ILE A 87 -11.50 15.15 6.99
N ILE A 88 -11.66 14.81 8.26
CA ILE A 88 -12.39 13.62 8.70
C ILE A 88 -13.64 14.09 9.43
N PRO A 89 -14.86 13.71 8.99
CA PRO A 89 -16.08 14.01 9.72
C PRO A 89 -16.06 13.45 11.15
N ALA A 90 -16.64 14.20 12.09
CA ALA A 90 -16.55 13.88 13.52
C ALA A 90 -17.17 12.52 13.91
N ASN A 91 -18.10 12.01 13.11
CA ASN A 91 -18.80 10.74 13.33
C ASN A 91 -18.19 9.55 12.59
N GLN A 92 -17.03 9.74 11.95
CA GLN A 92 -16.32 8.66 11.25
C GLN A 92 -15.07 8.24 12.00
N SER A 93 -14.88 6.93 12.10
CA SER A 93 -13.64 6.32 12.58
C SER A 93 -13.06 5.38 11.53
N PHE A 94 -11.78 5.09 11.64
CA PHE A 94 -11.12 4.13 10.75
C PHE A 94 -11.79 2.75 10.79
N LEU A 95 -12.11 2.25 11.99
CA LEU A 95 -12.75 0.94 12.14
C LEU A 95 -14.17 0.91 11.59
N THR A 96 -14.94 1.99 11.77
CA THR A 96 -16.27 2.11 11.17
C THR A 96 -16.19 2.10 9.65
N THR A 97 -15.25 2.86 9.08
CA THR A 97 -15.03 2.88 7.63
C THR A 97 -14.60 1.52 7.09
N LEU A 98 -13.71 0.83 7.79
CA LEU A 98 -13.24 -0.50 7.41
C LEU A 98 -14.40 -1.50 7.38
N ARG A 99 -15.25 -1.49 8.41
CA ARG A 99 -16.42 -2.34 8.49
C ARG A 99 -17.42 -2.07 7.37
N THR A 100 -17.79 -0.80 7.17
CA THR A 100 -18.81 -0.40 6.17
C THR A 100 -18.35 -0.52 4.73
N LYS A 101 -17.09 -0.22 4.44
CA LYS A 101 -16.58 -0.18 3.06
C LYS A 101 -15.95 -1.48 2.60
N LEU A 102 -15.34 -2.23 3.51
CA LEU A 102 -14.65 -3.48 3.20
C LEU A 102 -15.34 -4.72 3.78
N LEU A 103 -16.51 -4.57 4.44
CA LEU A 103 -17.26 -5.65 5.10
C LEU A 103 -16.38 -6.44 6.08
N TRP A 104 -15.41 -5.76 6.69
CA TRP A 104 -14.43 -6.39 7.56
C TRP A 104 -15.09 -6.94 8.83
N GLY A 105 -14.92 -8.23 9.08
CA GLY A 105 -15.53 -8.91 10.23
C GLY A 105 -17.01 -9.31 10.03
N GLU A 106 -17.59 -9.11 8.83
CA GLU A 106 -18.92 -9.61 8.53
C GLU A 106 -18.88 -11.09 8.14
N ASP A 107 -19.73 -11.87 8.78
CA ASP A 107 -19.96 -13.28 8.42
C ASP A 107 -21.26 -13.40 7.63
N THR A 108 -21.13 -13.55 6.32
CA THR A 108 -22.27 -13.66 5.41
C THR A 108 -23.06 -14.97 5.58
N ARG A 109 -22.52 -15.95 6.32
CA ARG A 109 -23.21 -17.24 6.58
C ARG A 109 -24.32 -17.13 7.61
N ASN A 110 -24.25 -16.14 8.50
CA ASN A 110 -25.18 -16.01 9.60
C ASN A 110 -26.32 -15.00 9.34
N GLY A 111 -26.54 -14.62 8.08
CA GLY A 111 -27.59 -13.68 7.69
C GLY A 111 -27.61 -12.42 8.60
N SER A 112 -27.26 -11.27 8.10
CA SER A 112 -27.33 -10.03 8.85
C SER A 112 -28.74 -9.81 9.38
N ASN A 113 -29.00 -10.23 10.60
CA ASN A 113 -30.09 -9.70 11.41
C ASN A 113 -29.60 -8.38 12.03
N ILE A 114 -29.85 -7.32 11.34
CA ILE A 114 -29.89 -5.97 11.90
C ILE A 114 -31.27 -5.43 11.67
#